data_28d71389469a2b3335768cff7cb7fe9b
#
_entry.id   28d71389469a2b3335768cff7cb7fe9b
#
_cell.length_a   1.000
_cell.length_b   1.000
_cell.length_c   1.000
_cell.angle_alpha   90.00
_cell.angle_beta   90.00
_cell.angle_gamma   90.00
#
_symmetry.space_group_name_H-M   'P 1'
#
loop_
_entity.id
_entity.type
_entity.pdbx_description
1 polymer ?
#
loop_
_entity_poly.entity_id
_entity_poly.type
_entity_poly.pdbx_seq_one_letter_code
_entity_poly.pdbx_strand_id
1 'polypeptide(L)'
;MKFKSIAFALAAIAAVAAKAPASAADLELLEAGKLQVATEGTFPPFSMRAPDGSLDGLEIRVMTEVAKRLNLTYTPVLIKWDSLLVGLQADQYDVISASMDITAERQKKVTFANGWLESGGRIVVQADSPIKSAADLKGKTVGALVSSTFAKIAEDKGATVKGYKAESDAMQDLVNGNIDATITDSIAGAYAIKNAHMPLAMTDDFVSRIQKGFAIKKGKPELVKAINKALADIVADGTYAKLTVDLIGFDPAPKEPIQSVE
;
A
#
# COMPACT_ATOMS: atom_id res chain seq x y z
N MET A 1 -15.33 -82.07 3.85
CA MET A 1 -14.61 -81.00 3.11
C MET A 1 -15.33 -79.68 3.30
N LYS A 2 -14.75 -78.72 4.08
CA LYS A 2 -15.37 -77.42 4.36
C LYS A 2 -14.56 -76.39 3.58
N PHE A 3 -15.18 -75.75 2.60
CA PHE A 3 -14.58 -74.60 1.88
C PHE A 3 -14.72 -73.32 2.72
N LYS A 4 -13.59 -72.68 3.02
CA LYS A 4 -13.55 -71.36 3.64
C LYS A 4 -13.47 -70.28 2.54
N SER A 5 -14.51 -69.47 2.44
CA SER A 5 -14.52 -68.27 1.57
C SER A 5 -13.69 -67.16 2.20
N ILE A 6 -12.68 -66.68 1.47
CA ILE A 6 -11.88 -65.50 1.85
C ILE A 6 -12.51 -64.30 1.15
N ALA A 7 -13.04 -63.36 1.94
CA ALA A 7 -13.52 -62.08 1.45
C ALA A 7 -12.36 -61.09 1.34
N PHE A 8 -12.06 -60.60 0.11
CA PHE A 8 -11.14 -59.49 -0.14
C PHE A 8 -11.85 -58.17 0.09
N ALA A 9 -11.43 -57.44 1.10
CA ALA A 9 -11.86 -56.08 1.32
C ALA A 9 -11.00 -55.11 0.44
N LEU A 10 -11.60 -54.50 -0.58
CA LEU A 10 -10.97 -53.41 -1.32
C LEU A 10 -11.07 -52.11 -0.48
N ALA A 11 -9.94 -51.65 0.01
CA ALA A 11 -9.82 -50.33 0.61
C ALA A 11 -9.71 -49.27 -0.51
N ALA A 12 -10.75 -48.45 -0.71
CA ALA A 12 -10.70 -47.33 -1.62
C ALA A 12 -9.92 -46.17 -0.95
N ILE A 13 -8.70 -45.92 -1.45
CA ILE A 13 -7.90 -44.75 -1.08
C ILE A 13 -8.47 -43.55 -1.86
N ALA A 14 -9.22 -42.70 -1.17
CA ALA A 14 -9.63 -41.39 -1.71
C ALA A 14 -8.39 -40.50 -1.78
N ALA A 15 -7.84 -40.31 -2.96
CA ALA A 15 -6.77 -39.35 -3.21
C ALA A 15 -7.40 -37.94 -3.11
N VAL A 16 -7.13 -37.24 -2.02
CA VAL A 16 -7.37 -35.80 -1.92
C VAL A 16 -6.37 -35.13 -2.87
N ALA A 17 -6.85 -34.71 -4.03
CA ALA A 17 -6.07 -33.91 -4.96
C ALA A 17 -5.84 -32.52 -4.31
N ALA A 18 -4.70 -32.34 -3.66
CA ALA A 18 -4.23 -31.03 -3.29
C ALA A 18 -4.06 -30.21 -4.59
N LYS A 19 -4.85 -29.15 -4.77
CA LYS A 19 -4.63 -28.21 -5.87
C LYS A 19 -3.21 -27.69 -5.74
N ALA A 20 -2.36 -27.98 -6.73
CA ALA A 20 -1.03 -27.40 -6.83
C ALA A 20 -1.18 -25.86 -6.84
N PRO A 21 -0.27 -25.10 -6.19
CA PRO A 21 -0.24 -23.67 -6.31
C PRO A 21 -0.14 -23.31 -7.81
N ALA A 22 -0.84 -22.25 -8.22
CA ALA A 22 -0.79 -21.75 -9.60
C ALA A 22 0.69 -21.63 -10.02
N SER A 23 1.01 -22.17 -11.18
CA SER A 23 2.36 -22.05 -11.74
C SER A 23 2.65 -20.55 -11.98
N ALA A 24 3.88 -20.11 -11.72
CA ALA A 24 4.31 -18.74 -12.01
C ALA A 24 4.06 -18.32 -13.48
N ALA A 25 3.87 -19.28 -14.38
CA ALA A 25 3.49 -19.08 -15.78
C ALA A 25 2.03 -18.61 -15.96
N ASP A 26 1.16 -18.79 -14.96
CA ASP A 26 -0.26 -18.49 -15.04
C ASP A 26 -0.64 -17.12 -14.42
N LEU A 27 0.34 -16.35 -13.89
CA LEU A 27 0.10 -15.13 -13.13
C LEU A 27 0.08 -13.84 -13.97
N GLU A 28 0.07 -13.91 -15.28
CA GLU A 28 -0.01 -12.75 -16.20
C GLU A 28 1.10 -11.70 -15.96
N LEU A 29 2.28 -12.15 -15.51
CA LEU A 29 3.44 -11.31 -15.23
C LEU A 29 4.11 -10.84 -16.52
N LEU A 30 4.74 -9.66 -16.48
CA LEU A 30 5.55 -9.13 -17.58
C LEU A 30 6.81 -9.98 -17.82
N GLU A 31 7.39 -10.53 -16.76
CA GLU A 31 8.52 -11.45 -16.83
C GLU A 31 8.28 -12.64 -15.91
N ALA A 32 8.31 -13.84 -16.47
CA ALA A 32 8.07 -15.06 -15.71
C ALA A 32 9.04 -15.19 -14.50
N GLY A 33 8.48 -15.49 -13.33
CA GLY A 33 9.24 -15.66 -12.08
C GLY A 33 9.66 -14.38 -11.38
N LYS A 34 9.35 -13.19 -11.93
CA LYS A 34 9.61 -11.90 -11.29
C LYS A 34 8.32 -11.14 -11.05
N LEU A 35 8.20 -10.51 -9.89
CA LEU A 35 7.16 -9.54 -9.58
C LEU A 35 7.79 -8.15 -9.61
N GLN A 36 7.56 -7.41 -10.70
CA GLN A 36 8.05 -6.05 -10.87
C GLN A 36 7.10 -5.08 -10.17
N VAL A 37 7.59 -4.38 -9.15
CA VAL A 37 6.77 -3.58 -8.24
C VAL A 37 7.24 -2.14 -8.21
N ALA A 38 6.40 -1.24 -8.70
CA ALA A 38 6.67 0.20 -8.65
C ALA A 38 6.44 0.77 -7.26
N THR A 39 7.41 1.52 -6.77
CA THR A 39 7.38 2.23 -5.49
C THR A 39 8.18 3.53 -5.58
N GLU A 40 7.98 4.46 -4.64
CA GLU A 40 8.67 5.75 -4.68
C GLU A 40 10.03 5.72 -3.97
N GLY A 41 10.15 5.04 -2.85
CA GLY A 41 11.34 5.07 -1.98
C GLY A 41 11.56 6.39 -1.25
N THR A 42 10.59 7.31 -1.27
CA THR A 42 10.65 8.68 -0.70
C THR A 42 9.43 9.03 0.14
N PHE A 43 8.68 8.02 0.60
CA PHE A 43 7.48 8.19 1.43
C PHE A 43 7.57 7.37 2.74
N PRO A 44 8.41 7.79 3.71
CA PRO A 44 8.53 7.11 4.99
C PRO A 44 7.21 7.13 5.79
N PRO A 45 6.88 6.05 6.53
CA PRO A 45 7.55 4.77 6.64
C PRO A 45 7.06 3.72 5.64
N PHE A 46 6.30 4.11 4.60
CA PHE A 46 5.76 3.20 3.59
C PHE A 46 6.85 2.66 2.66
N SER A 47 7.62 3.57 2.04
CA SER A 47 8.82 3.25 1.27
C SER A 47 9.91 4.28 1.53
N MET A 48 11.11 3.82 1.86
CA MET A 48 12.24 4.66 2.23
C MET A 48 13.57 3.98 1.95
N ARG A 49 14.66 4.74 2.04
CA ARG A 49 16.01 4.19 2.06
C ARG A 49 16.42 3.91 3.50
N ALA A 50 16.84 2.68 3.76
CA ALA A 50 17.53 2.33 4.99
C ALA A 50 18.95 2.94 5.03
N PRO A 51 19.62 2.98 6.20
CA PRO A 51 20.96 3.55 6.33
C PRO A 51 22.03 2.92 5.42
N ASP A 52 21.85 1.66 5.05
CA ASP A 52 22.73 0.92 4.11
C ASP A 52 22.40 1.18 2.64
N GLY A 53 21.41 2.03 2.35
CA GLY A 53 20.94 2.37 1.02
C GLY A 53 19.93 1.41 0.41
N SER A 54 19.61 0.30 1.07
CA SER A 54 18.55 -0.63 0.64
C SER A 54 17.15 0.02 0.74
N LEU A 55 16.18 -0.55 0.03
CA LEU A 55 14.79 -0.16 0.21
C LEU A 55 14.20 -0.86 1.43
N ASP A 56 13.45 -0.10 2.24
CA ASP A 56 12.67 -0.60 3.37
C ASP A 56 11.35 0.19 3.51
N GLY A 57 10.47 -0.28 4.35
CA GLY A 57 9.18 0.34 4.64
C GLY A 57 8.03 -0.66 4.61
N LEU A 58 6.86 -0.21 5.07
CA LEU A 58 5.69 -1.06 5.21
C LEU A 58 5.34 -1.81 3.92
N GLU A 59 5.20 -1.09 2.83
CA GLU A 59 4.82 -1.65 1.53
C GLU A 59 5.93 -2.51 0.92
N ILE A 60 7.20 -2.16 1.16
CA ILE A 60 8.34 -2.93 0.69
C ILE A 60 8.38 -4.29 1.39
N ARG A 61 8.25 -4.29 2.73
CA ARG A 61 8.26 -5.51 3.55
C ARG A 61 7.09 -6.43 3.19
N VAL A 62 5.87 -5.88 3.06
CA VAL A 62 4.67 -6.64 2.72
C VAL A 62 4.77 -7.23 1.33
N MET A 63 5.13 -6.44 0.30
CA MET A 63 5.24 -6.95 -1.08
C MET A 63 6.41 -7.92 -1.27
N THR A 64 7.50 -7.76 -0.54
CA THR A 64 8.59 -8.74 -0.52
C THR A 64 8.10 -10.09 0.00
N GLU A 65 7.35 -10.10 1.10
CA GLU A 65 6.78 -11.33 1.64
C GLU A 65 5.70 -11.92 0.71
N VAL A 66 4.85 -11.08 0.10
CA VAL A 66 3.88 -11.52 -0.92
C VAL A 66 4.60 -12.22 -2.08
N ALA A 67 5.63 -11.60 -2.65
CA ALA A 67 6.42 -12.21 -3.74
C ALA A 67 7.01 -13.56 -3.31
N LYS A 68 7.57 -13.65 -2.10
CA LYS A 68 8.11 -14.89 -1.53
C LYS A 68 7.04 -15.99 -1.42
N ARG A 69 5.81 -15.66 -0.95
CA ARG A 69 4.67 -16.61 -0.88
C ARG A 69 4.25 -17.12 -2.25
N LEU A 70 4.42 -16.30 -3.28
CA LEU A 70 4.13 -16.64 -4.67
C LEU A 70 5.30 -17.34 -5.37
N ASN A 71 6.43 -17.57 -4.68
CA ASN A 71 7.68 -18.09 -5.25
C ASN A 71 8.19 -17.23 -6.41
N LEU A 72 8.07 -15.89 -6.28
CA LEU A 72 8.53 -14.89 -7.23
C LEU A 72 9.70 -14.09 -6.67
N THR A 73 10.57 -13.61 -7.56
CA THR A 73 11.60 -12.63 -7.21
C THR A 73 10.98 -11.24 -7.13
N TYR A 74 11.00 -10.60 -5.95
CA TYR A 74 10.61 -9.21 -5.79
C TYR A 74 11.61 -8.30 -6.52
N THR A 75 11.12 -7.50 -7.46
CA THR A 75 11.93 -6.60 -8.29
C THR A 75 11.38 -5.17 -8.19
N PRO A 76 11.93 -4.31 -7.30
CA PRO A 76 11.44 -2.95 -7.15
C PRO A 76 11.83 -2.06 -8.32
N VAL A 77 10.88 -1.24 -8.78
CA VAL A 77 11.05 -0.21 -9.81
C VAL A 77 10.78 1.14 -9.18
N LEU A 78 11.80 2.01 -9.11
CA LEU A 78 11.66 3.33 -8.49
C LEU A 78 11.04 4.32 -9.48
N ILE A 79 9.84 4.78 -9.15
CA ILE A 79 9.03 5.68 -9.98
C ILE A 79 8.45 6.78 -9.11
N LYS A 80 8.41 8.01 -9.62
CA LYS A 80 7.74 9.13 -8.93
C LYS A 80 6.23 8.94 -8.96
N TRP A 81 5.56 9.42 -7.92
CA TRP A 81 4.12 9.30 -7.72
C TRP A 81 3.29 9.68 -8.97
N ASP A 82 3.58 10.83 -9.59
CA ASP A 82 2.84 11.37 -10.74
C ASP A 82 2.93 10.50 -12.00
N SER A 83 3.89 9.58 -12.06
CA SER A 83 4.15 8.70 -13.19
C SER A 83 3.66 7.26 -13.00
N LEU A 84 3.24 6.89 -11.77
CA LEU A 84 2.88 5.51 -11.43
C LEU A 84 1.76 4.92 -12.30
N LEU A 85 0.64 5.61 -12.44
CA LEU A 85 -0.49 5.07 -13.22
C LEU A 85 -0.17 4.99 -14.72
N VAL A 86 0.60 5.94 -15.23
CA VAL A 86 1.02 5.95 -16.64
C VAL A 86 1.96 4.77 -16.93
N GLY A 87 2.96 4.55 -16.07
CA GLY A 87 3.89 3.43 -16.20
C GLY A 87 3.20 2.07 -16.12
N LEU A 88 2.20 1.91 -15.22
CA LEU A 88 1.41 0.68 -15.12
C LEU A 88 0.63 0.41 -16.42
N GLN A 89 0.00 1.42 -16.99
CA GLN A 89 -0.74 1.28 -18.26
C GLN A 89 0.18 0.96 -19.43
N ALA A 90 1.43 1.44 -19.36
CA ALA A 90 2.47 1.18 -20.37
C ALA A 90 3.24 -0.13 -20.14
N ASP A 91 2.78 -1.01 -19.23
CA ASP A 91 3.41 -2.30 -18.92
C ASP A 91 4.89 -2.17 -18.49
N GLN A 92 5.24 -1.15 -17.72
CA GLN A 92 6.60 -0.97 -17.18
C GLN A 92 6.86 -1.80 -15.91
N TYR A 93 5.81 -2.27 -15.25
CA TYR A 93 5.83 -3.11 -14.06
C TYR A 93 4.45 -3.76 -13.84
N ASP A 94 4.41 -4.78 -12.99
CA ASP A 94 3.20 -5.57 -12.76
C ASP A 94 2.25 -4.92 -11.75
N VAL A 95 2.80 -4.30 -10.70
CA VAL A 95 2.07 -3.82 -9.53
C VAL A 95 2.59 -2.44 -9.11
N ILE A 96 1.67 -1.56 -8.70
CA ILE A 96 2.01 -0.35 -7.94
C ILE A 96 1.86 -0.66 -6.44
N SER A 97 2.93 -0.47 -5.69
CA SER A 97 2.99 -0.50 -4.24
C SER A 97 3.55 0.85 -3.76
N ALA A 98 2.66 1.83 -3.64
CA ALA A 98 2.98 3.22 -3.30
C ALA A 98 1.89 3.84 -2.41
N SER A 99 1.39 3.07 -1.44
CA SER A 99 0.36 3.48 -0.47
C SER A 99 -0.85 4.16 -1.11
N MET A 100 -1.23 3.66 -2.29
CA MET A 100 -2.28 4.26 -3.11
C MET A 100 -3.66 4.01 -2.51
N ASP A 101 -4.42 5.09 -2.29
CA ASP A 101 -5.80 5.05 -1.82
C ASP A 101 -6.70 4.30 -2.81
N ILE A 102 -7.51 3.36 -2.32
CA ILE A 102 -8.56 2.70 -3.08
C ILE A 102 -9.71 3.68 -3.24
N THR A 103 -9.89 4.25 -4.43
CA THR A 103 -10.99 5.17 -4.74
C THR A 103 -11.76 4.70 -5.96
N ALA A 104 -13.06 5.03 -6.02
CA ALA A 104 -13.90 4.70 -7.18
C ALA A 104 -13.34 5.28 -8.50
N GLU A 105 -12.70 6.44 -8.45
CA GLU A 105 -12.06 7.06 -9.61
C GLU A 105 -10.89 6.22 -10.13
N ARG A 106 -10.02 5.75 -9.22
CA ARG A 106 -8.87 4.91 -9.58
C ARG A 106 -9.29 3.52 -10.03
N GLN A 107 -10.34 2.93 -9.41
CA GLN A 107 -10.90 1.63 -9.80
C GLN A 107 -11.45 1.61 -11.24
N LYS A 108 -11.80 2.76 -11.82
CA LYS A 108 -12.13 2.84 -13.25
C LYS A 108 -10.93 2.54 -14.15
N LYS A 109 -9.71 2.80 -13.68
CA LYS A 109 -8.46 2.71 -14.46
C LYS A 109 -7.63 1.47 -14.15
N VAL A 110 -7.69 0.99 -12.92
CA VAL A 110 -6.89 -0.16 -12.42
C VAL A 110 -7.78 -1.10 -11.60
N THR A 111 -7.31 -2.32 -11.40
CA THR A 111 -7.84 -3.24 -10.38
C THR A 111 -6.94 -3.13 -9.15
N PHE A 112 -7.54 -2.96 -7.98
CA PHE A 112 -6.79 -3.06 -6.72
C PHE A 112 -6.87 -4.48 -6.19
N ALA A 113 -5.78 -4.98 -5.62
CA ALA A 113 -5.87 -6.07 -4.66
C ALA A 113 -6.71 -5.62 -3.45
N ASN A 114 -7.14 -6.55 -2.60
CA ASN A 114 -7.88 -6.23 -1.39
C ASN A 114 -7.14 -5.19 -0.54
N GLY A 115 -7.90 -4.36 0.17
CA GLY A 115 -7.31 -3.37 1.06
C GLY A 115 -6.34 -4.04 2.05
N TRP A 116 -5.09 -3.60 2.06
CA TRP A 116 -4.05 -4.21 2.87
C TRP A 116 -3.66 -3.39 4.11
N LEU A 117 -3.99 -2.08 4.12
CA LEU A 117 -3.69 -1.17 5.20
C LEU A 117 -4.83 -0.15 5.33
N GLU A 118 -5.22 0.16 6.57
CA GLU A 118 -6.19 1.21 6.87
C GLU A 118 -5.50 2.39 7.55
N SER A 119 -5.70 3.59 7.00
CA SER A 119 -5.20 4.84 7.52
C SER A 119 -6.13 6.00 7.17
N GLY A 120 -5.59 7.19 6.95
CA GLY A 120 -6.35 8.34 6.48
C GLY A 120 -5.50 9.60 6.44
N GLY A 121 -6.04 10.63 5.81
CA GLY A 121 -5.40 11.94 5.76
C GLY A 121 -5.53 12.69 7.07
N ARG A 122 -4.44 13.32 7.50
CA ARG A 122 -4.43 14.31 8.58
C ARG A 122 -3.67 15.55 8.15
N ILE A 123 -4.00 16.67 8.78
CA ILE A 123 -3.30 17.95 8.55
C ILE A 123 -2.07 17.96 9.44
N VAL A 124 -0.92 18.23 8.83
CA VAL A 124 0.35 18.47 9.54
C VAL A 124 0.68 19.95 9.43
N VAL A 125 1.11 20.53 10.52
CA VAL A 125 1.38 21.96 10.69
C VAL A 125 2.65 22.19 11.49
N GLN A 126 3.16 23.42 11.52
CA GLN A 126 4.18 23.79 12.52
C GLN A 126 3.57 23.69 13.93
N ALA A 127 4.41 23.41 14.92
CA ALA A 127 3.95 23.11 16.28
C ALA A 127 3.10 24.21 16.93
N ASP A 128 3.36 25.46 16.57
CA ASP A 128 2.67 26.68 17.09
C ASP A 128 1.57 27.20 16.15
N SER A 129 1.24 26.46 15.09
CA SER A 129 0.24 26.85 14.11
C SER A 129 -1.17 27.05 14.72
N PRO A 130 -1.91 28.08 14.30
CA PRO A 130 -3.30 28.27 14.69
C PRO A 130 -4.27 27.31 14.00
N ILE A 131 -3.83 26.59 12.94
CA ILE A 131 -4.65 25.62 12.22
C ILE A 131 -4.88 24.40 13.09
N LYS A 132 -6.14 24.08 13.41
CA LYS A 132 -6.54 22.95 14.25
C LYS A 132 -7.47 21.97 13.54
N SER A 133 -8.10 22.38 12.46
CA SER A 133 -9.11 21.60 11.73
C SER A 133 -9.08 21.86 10.22
N ALA A 134 -9.82 21.07 9.47
CA ALA A 134 -9.97 21.27 8.02
C ALA A 134 -10.69 22.57 7.65
N ALA A 135 -11.48 23.15 8.54
CA ALA A 135 -12.14 24.44 8.32
C ALA A 135 -11.14 25.61 8.27
N ASP A 136 -10.02 25.48 8.98
CA ASP A 136 -9.00 26.52 9.06
C ASP A 136 -8.10 26.58 7.81
N LEU A 137 -8.26 25.64 6.87
CA LEU A 137 -7.47 25.57 5.63
C LEU A 137 -7.91 26.61 4.58
N LYS A 138 -9.11 27.19 4.72
CA LYS A 138 -9.62 28.16 3.76
C LYS A 138 -8.67 29.36 3.63
N GLY A 139 -8.22 29.61 2.40
CA GLY A 139 -7.28 30.68 2.07
C GLY A 139 -5.83 30.45 2.51
N LYS A 140 -5.52 29.25 3.04
CA LYS A 140 -4.16 28.86 3.41
C LYS A 140 -3.43 28.20 2.25
N THR A 141 -2.11 28.25 2.26
CA THR A 141 -1.26 27.48 1.33
C THR A 141 -1.01 26.10 1.90
N VAL A 142 -1.54 25.07 1.25
CA VAL A 142 -1.44 23.68 1.70
C VAL A 142 -0.62 22.85 0.72
N GLY A 143 0.44 22.22 1.22
CA GLY A 143 1.26 21.27 0.45
C GLY A 143 0.58 19.91 0.33
N ALA A 144 0.68 19.30 -0.84
CA ALA A 144 0.27 17.92 -1.05
C ALA A 144 0.97 17.34 -2.29
N LEU A 145 1.04 16.01 -2.39
CA LEU A 145 1.48 15.38 -3.63
C LEU A 145 0.54 15.70 -4.78
N VAL A 146 1.08 16.06 -5.93
CA VAL A 146 0.30 16.35 -7.15
C VAL A 146 -0.61 15.16 -7.50
N SER A 147 -1.86 15.43 -7.89
CA SER A 147 -2.85 14.40 -8.25
C SER A 147 -3.16 13.38 -7.13
N SER A 148 -2.84 13.71 -5.88
CA SER A 148 -3.23 12.89 -4.73
C SER A 148 -4.66 13.19 -4.28
N THR A 149 -5.25 12.27 -3.52
CA THR A 149 -6.52 12.49 -2.83
C THR A 149 -6.43 13.66 -1.83
N PHE A 150 -5.27 13.85 -1.23
CA PHE A 150 -5.02 14.91 -0.26
C PHE A 150 -4.98 16.30 -0.91
N ALA A 151 -4.40 16.42 -2.12
CA ALA A 151 -4.47 17.67 -2.88
C ALA A 151 -5.93 18.08 -3.15
N LYS A 152 -6.75 17.12 -3.61
CA LYS A 152 -8.18 17.37 -3.84
C LYS A 152 -8.91 17.77 -2.55
N ILE A 153 -8.64 17.10 -1.44
CA ILE A 153 -9.24 17.46 -0.14
C ILE A 153 -8.88 18.89 0.25
N ALA A 154 -7.63 19.31 0.07
CA ALA A 154 -7.20 20.68 0.36
C ALA A 154 -7.95 21.70 -0.52
N GLU A 155 -8.06 21.45 -1.82
CA GLU A 155 -8.83 22.26 -2.77
C GLU A 155 -10.30 22.38 -2.36
N ASP A 156 -10.95 21.26 -2.04
CA ASP A 156 -12.36 21.21 -1.60
C ASP A 156 -12.59 21.97 -0.29
N LYS A 157 -11.54 22.17 0.54
CA LYS A 157 -11.57 23.02 1.75
C LYS A 157 -11.23 24.48 1.48
N GLY A 158 -11.03 24.87 0.23
CA GLY A 158 -10.76 26.26 -0.18
C GLY A 158 -9.32 26.70 0.10
N ALA A 159 -8.38 25.77 0.21
CA ALA A 159 -6.96 26.06 0.29
C ALA A 159 -6.36 26.36 -1.09
N THR A 160 -5.26 27.10 -1.11
CA THR A 160 -4.38 27.18 -2.29
C THR A 160 -3.40 26.00 -2.21
N VAL A 161 -3.50 25.06 -3.15
CA VAL A 161 -2.63 23.87 -3.13
C VAL A 161 -1.29 24.16 -3.80
N LYS A 162 -0.20 23.91 -3.07
CA LYS A 162 1.15 23.82 -3.62
C LYS A 162 1.48 22.34 -3.84
N GLY A 163 1.58 21.95 -5.13
CA GLY A 163 1.83 20.57 -5.51
C GLY A 163 3.31 20.19 -5.42
N TYR A 164 3.59 19.04 -4.83
CA TYR A 164 4.93 18.47 -4.70
C TYR A 164 5.02 17.12 -5.42
N LYS A 165 6.24 16.72 -5.79
CA LYS A 165 6.54 15.41 -6.41
C LYS A 165 7.03 14.37 -5.42
N ALA A 166 7.44 14.80 -4.24
CA ALA A 166 7.82 13.95 -3.12
C ALA A 166 7.25 14.53 -1.82
N GLU A 167 6.82 13.65 -0.92
CA GLU A 167 6.26 14.04 0.38
C GLU A 167 7.30 14.76 1.25
N SER A 168 8.56 14.30 1.21
CA SER A 168 9.67 14.92 1.92
C SER A 168 9.84 16.41 1.61
N ASP A 169 9.58 16.82 0.37
CA ASP A 169 9.72 18.21 -0.07
C ASP A 169 8.61 19.08 0.54
N ALA A 170 7.36 18.56 0.60
CA ALA A 170 6.25 19.24 1.25
C ALA A 170 6.50 19.42 2.75
N MET A 171 6.98 18.36 3.42
CA MET A 171 7.31 18.41 4.84
C MET A 171 8.45 19.41 5.13
N GLN A 172 9.48 19.43 4.30
CA GLN A 172 10.58 20.38 4.46
C GLN A 172 10.14 21.82 4.26
N ASP A 173 9.28 22.08 3.25
CA ASP A 173 8.72 23.41 3.02
C ASP A 173 7.82 23.87 4.17
N LEU A 174 7.09 22.95 4.80
CA LEU A 174 6.31 23.24 6.00
C LEU A 174 7.22 23.61 7.18
N VAL A 175 8.30 22.88 7.42
CA VAL A 175 9.30 23.20 8.45
C VAL A 175 9.89 24.59 8.21
N ASN A 176 10.18 24.94 6.96
CA ASN A 176 10.74 26.23 6.58
C ASN A 176 9.72 27.39 6.58
N GLY A 177 8.42 27.12 6.80
CA GLY A 177 7.37 28.14 6.79
C GLY A 177 6.97 28.63 5.38
N ASN A 178 7.33 27.90 4.33
CA ASN A 178 6.99 28.23 2.94
C ASN A 178 5.54 27.85 2.58
N ILE A 179 4.88 27.05 3.43
CA ILE A 179 3.47 26.67 3.36
C ILE A 179 2.89 26.67 4.78
N ASP A 180 1.57 26.84 4.90
CA ASP A 180 0.87 26.92 6.19
C ASP A 180 0.58 25.54 6.80
N ALA A 181 0.38 24.54 5.94
CA ALA A 181 0.05 23.16 6.32
C ALA A 181 0.40 22.18 5.19
N THR A 182 0.43 20.90 5.51
CA THR A 182 0.35 19.81 4.50
C THR A 182 -0.74 18.83 4.90
N ILE A 183 -1.37 18.17 3.94
CA ILE A 183 -2.23 17.02 4.19
C ILE A 183 -1.47 15.78 3.70
N THR A 184 -1.26 14.85 4.62
CA THR A 184 -0.57 13.60 4.34
C THR A 184 -1.23 12.43 5.06
N ASP A 185 -0.76 11.22 4.79
CA ASP A 185 -1.18 10.03 5.52
C ASP A 185 -0.81 10.15 7.02
N SER A 186 -1.73 9.74 7.89
CA SER A 186 -1.56 9.86 9.35
C SER A 186 -0.35 9.07 9.87
N ILE A 187 -0.02 7.96 9.22
CA ILE A 187 1.16 7.15 9.56
C ILE A 187 2.43 7.89 9.16
N ALA A 188 2.47 8.48 7.94
CA ALA A 188 3.60 9.26 7.48
C ALA A 188 3.83 10.53 8.33
N GLY A 189 2.75 11.25 8.64
CA GLY A 189 2.83 12.42 9.53
C GLY A 189 3.34 12.07 10.92
N ALA A 190 2.84 10.99 11.52
CA ALA A 190 3.30 10.52 12.82
C ALA A 190 4.78 10.11 12.79
N TYR A 191 5.21 9.44 11.71
CA TYR A 191 6.60 9.05 11.51
C TYR A 191 7.52 10.27 11.38
N ALA A 192 7.14 11.27 10.59
CA ALA A 192 7.90 12.50 10.42
C ALA A 192 8.14 13.22 11.77
N ILE A 193 7.10 13.28 12.61
CA ILE A 193 7.17 13.94 13.92
C ILE A 193 7.98 13.11 14.92
N LYS A 194 7.68 11.81 15.05
CA LYS A 194 8.22 10.98 16.13
C LYS A 194 9.60 10.39 15.81
N ASN A 195 9.80 9.94 14.57
CA ASN A 195 11.00 9.20 14.16
C ASN A 195 12.00 10.07 13.42
N ALA A 196 11.56 10.98 12.56
CA ALA A 196 12.42 11.94 11.88
C ALA A 196 12.62 13.24 12.69
N HIS A 197 11.97 13.35 13.88
CA HIS A 197 12.11 14.47 14.80
C HIS A 197 11.85 15.85 14.18
N MET A 198 10.95 15.91 13.20
CA MET A 198 10.56 17.19 12.60
C MET A 198 9.79 18.03 13.62
N PRO A 199 10.04 19.36 13.71
CA PRO A 199 9.36 20.26 14.65
C PRO A 199 7.93 20.60 14.18
N LEU A 200 7.13 19.58 13.94
CA LEU A 200 5.78 19.64 13.40
C LEU A 200 4.76 19.06 14.37
N ALA A 201 3.50 19.41 14.19
CA ALA A 201 2.37 18.83 14.89
C ALA A 201 1.34 18.31 13.89
N MET A 202 0.49 17.41 14.33
CA MET A 202 -0.59 16.88 13.53
C MET A 202 -1.92 17.18 14.22
N THR A 203 -2.93 17.65 13.47
CA THR A 203 -4.27 17.91 14.03
C THR A 203 -4.90 16.59 14.54
N ASP A 204 -5.87 16.70 15.45
CA ASP A 204 -6.50 15.50 16.04
C ASP A 204 -7.44 14.80 15.07
N ASP A 205 -8.15 15.57 14.24
CA ASP A 205 -9.15 15.03 13.33
C ASP A 205 -8.54 14.49 12.04
N PHE A 206 -9.12 13.41 11.55
CA PHE A 206 -8.89 12.93 10.19
C PHE A 206 -9.69 13.73 9.18
N VAL A 207 -9.06 14.13 8.09
CA VAL A 207 -9.75 14.72 6.92
C VAL A 207 -10.31 13.65 5.99
N SER A 208 -9.79 12.43 6.09
CA SER A 208 -10.31 11.23 5.41
C SER A 208 -9.91 9.97 6.15
N ARG A 209 -10.69 8.90 6.01
CA ARG A 209 -10.31 7.54 6.36
C ARG A 209 -10.42 6.69 5.13
N ILE A 210 -9.39 5.90 4.83
CA ILE A 210 -9.32 5.16 3.57
C ILE A 210 -8.38 3.97 3.71
N GLN A 211 -8.63 2.94 2.90
CA GLN A 211 -7.72 1.81 2.78
C GLN A 211 -6.79 1.98 1.59
N LYS A 212 -5.60 1.46 1.73
CA LYS A 212 -4.58 1.40 0.69
C LYS A 212 -4.66 0.07 -0.04
N GLY A 213 -4.46 0.09 -1.35
CA GLY A 213 -4.44 -1.10 -2.19
C GLY A 213 -3.21 -1.15 -3.09
N PHE A 214 -2.80 -2.35 -3.43
CA PHE A 214 -1.83 -2.57 -4.50
C PHE A 214 -2.57 -2.51 -5.84
N ALA A 215 -2.14 -1.60 -6.73
CA ALA A 215 -2.82 -1.40 -8.00
C ALA A 215 -2.19 -2.25 -9.11
N ILE A 216 -3.02 -2.90 -9.89
CA ILE A 216 -2.68 -3.82 -10.96
C ILE A 216 -3.41 -3.38 -12.22
N LYS A 217 -2.79 -3.52 -13.39
CA LYS A 217 -3.46 -3.24 -14.66
C LYS A 217 -4.69 -4.14 -14.82
N LYS A 218 -5.79 -3.60 -15.32
CA LYS A 218 -6.99 -4.39 -15.60
C LYS A 218 -6.70 -5.56 -16.55
N GLY A 219 -7.44 -6.68 -16.37
CA GLY A 219 -7.25 -7.87 -17.19
C GLY A 219 -6.18 -8.84 -16.70
N LYS A 220 -5.78 -8.73 -15.42
CA LYS A 220 -4.83 -9.65 -14.75
C LYS A 220 -5.47 -10.32 -13.51
N PRO A 221 -6.61 -11.06 -13.66
CA PRO A 221 -7.37 -11.61 -12.54
C PRO A 221 -6.60 -12.65 -11.72
N GLU A 222 -5.75 -13.46 -12.35
CA GLU A 222 -4.99 -14.48 -11.61
C GLU A 222 -3.89 -13.85 -10.75
N LEU A 223 -3.25 -12.76 -11.20
CA LEU A 223 -2.31 -12.00 -10.39
C LEU A 223 -3.00 -11.36 -9.18
N VAL A 224 -4.16 -10.71 -9.40
CA VAL A 224 -4.97 -10.12 -8.31
C VAL A 224 -5.35 -11.16 -7.27
N LYS A 225 -5.86 -12.31 -7.71
CA LYS A 225 -6.27 -13.42 -6.84
C LYS A 225 -5.09 -14.01 -6.05
N ALA A 226 -3.93 -14.16 -6.70
CA ALA A 226 -2.72 -14.67 -6.05
C ALA A 226 -2.22 -13.71 -4.97
N ILE A 227 -2.17 -12.40 -5.26
CA ILE A 227 -1.79 -11.37 -4.27
C ILE A 227 -2.78 -11.35 -3.11
N ASN A 228 -4.09 -11.39 -3.38
CA ASN A 228 -5.12 -11.41 -2.34
C ASN A 228 -5.00 -12.62 -1.42
N LYS A 229 -4.72 -13.79 -2.01
CA LYS A 229 -4.48 -15.00 -1.21
C LYS A 229 -3.24 -14.86 -0.35
N ALA A 230 -2.12 -14.38 -0.90
CA ALA A 230 -0.89 -14.18 -0.14
C ALA A 230 -1.08 -13.16 1.00
N LEU A 231 -1.81 -12.06 0.75
CA LEU A 231 -2.16 -11.08 1.79
C LEU A 231 -2.99 -11.71 2.91
N ALA A 232 -4.01 -12.49 2.57
CA ALA A 232 -4.83 -13.17 3.56
C ALA A 232 -4.01 -14.16 4.39
N ASP A 233 -3.12 -14.92 3.75
CA ASP A 233 -2.26 -15.89 4.43
C ASP A 233 -1.29 -15.21 5.42
N ILE A 234 -0.63 -14.10 5.04
CA ILE A 234 0.30 -13.38 5.93
C ILE A 234 -0.39 -12.65 7.09
N VAL A 235 -1.64 -12.24 6.90
CA VAL A 235 -2.47 -11.70 8.00
C VAL A 235 -2.85 -12.82 8.94
N ALA A 236 -3.35 -13.94 8.42
CA ALA A 236 -3.84 -15.07 9.21
C ALA A 236 -2.74 -15.72 10.07
N ASP A 237 -1.51 -15.80 9.57
CA ASP A 237 -0.39 -16.42 10.30
C ASP A 237 0.40 -15.43 11.18
N GLY A 238 -0.02 -14.17 11.23
CA GLY A 238 0.59 -13.11 12.03
C GLY A 238 1.89 -12.53 11.45
N THR A 239 2.28 -12.92 10.26
CA THR A 239 3.47 -12.36 9.58
C THR A 239 3.27 -10.87 9.28
N TYR A 240 2.06 -10.49 8.84
CA TYR A 240 1.74 -9.09 8.55
C TYR A 240 1.97 -8.20 9.76
N ALA A 241 1.44 -8.57 10.93
CA ALA A 241 1.63 -7.82 12.18
C ALA A 241 3.11 -7.68 12.55
N LYS A 242 3.91 -8.75 12.39
CA LYS A 242 5.36 -8.68 12.64
C LYS A 242 6.08 -7.69 11.73
N LEU A 243 5.70 -7.64 10.44
CA LEU A 243 6.31 -6.73 9.46
C LEU A 243 5.96 -5.26 9.70
N THR A 244 4.76 -4.99 10.26
CA THR A 244 4.23 -3.63 10.40
C THR A 244 4.46 -3.05 11.81
N VAL A 245 4.19 -3.81 12.86
CA VAL A 245 4.29 -3.34 14.25
C VAL A 245 5.72 -2.91 14.61
N ASP A 246 6.72 -3.63 14.11
CA ASP A 246 8.14 -3.26 14.32
C ASP A 246 8.45 -1.85 13.81
N LEU A 247 7.81 -1.42 12.74
CA LEU A 247 8.10 -0.13 12.09
C LEU A 247 7.24 1.02 12.61
N ILE A 248 5.96 0.78 12.94
CA ILE A 248 5.00 1.83 13.29
C ILE A 248 4.34 1.66 14.68
N GLY A 249 4.61 0.55 15.35
CA GLY A 249 4.14 0.33 16.73
C GLY A 249 2.72 -0.21 16.86
N PHE A 250 2.01 -0.47 15.77
CA PHE A 250 0.66 -1.05 15.76
C PHE A 250 0.40 -1.84 14.47
N ASP A 251 -0.67 -2.64 14.49
CA ASP A 251 -1.13 -3.40 13.32
C ASP A 251 -2.15 -2.55 12.52
N PRO A 252 -1.81 -2.11 11.28
CA PRO A 252 -2.70 -1.31 10.45
C PRO A 252 -3.61 -2.14 9.54
N ALA A 253 -3.71 -3.47 9.74
CA ALA A 253 -4.57 -4.33 8.92
C ALA A 253 -6.04 -3.88 9.02
N PRO A 254 -6.74 -3.73 7.90
CA PRO A 254 -8.16 -3.46 7.92
C PRO A 254 -8.93 -4.62 8.57
N LYS A 255 -9.89 -4.30 9.46
CA LYS A 255 -10.81 -5.32 9.99
C LYS A 255 -11.70 -5.90 8.91
N GLU A 256 -12.13 -5.05 7.99
CA GLU A 256 -12.97 -5.39 6.84
C GLU A 256 -12.27 -4.87 5.57
N PRO A 257 -11.41 -5.67 4.94
CA PRO A 257 -10.71 -5.24 3.73
C PRO A 257 -11.68 -4.92 2.60
N ILE A 258 -11.51 -3.75 1.96
CA ILE A 258 -12.18 -3.45 0.69
C ILE A 258 -11.79 -4.55 -0.30
N GLN A 259 -12.79 -5.22 -0.88
CA GLN A 259 -12.54 -6.30 -1.81
C GLN A 259 -12.17 -5.78 -3.19
N SER A 260 -11.36 -6.55 -3.91
CA SER A 260 -11.05 -6.29 -5.32
C SER A 260 -12.33 -6.20 -6.15
N VAL A 261 -12.37 -5.23 -7.06
CA VAL A 261 -13.43 -5.10 -8.07
C VAL A 261 -12.75 -5.16 -9.43
N GLU A 262 -13.14 -6.12 -10.26
CA GLU A 262 -12.65 -6.28 -11.64
C GLU A 262 -13.22 -5.25 -12.62
#